data_8bbbe2481795322fa0e27b57d78e0b62
#
_entry.id   8bbbe2481795322fa0e27b57d78e0b62
#
_cell.length_a   1.000
_cell.length_b   1.000
_cell.length_c   1.000
_cell.angle_alpha   90.00
_cell.angle_beta   90.00
_cell.angle_gamma   90.00
#
_symmetry.space_group_name_H-M   'P 1'
#
loop_
_entity.id
_entity.type
_entity.pdbx_description
1 polymer ?
#
loop_
_entity_poly.entity_id
_entity_poly.type
_entity_poly.pdbx_seq_one_letter_code
_entity_poly.pdbx_strand_id
1 'polypeptide(L)'
;MSYVDHGHRHGPGGTDAIAALTPGTLTVVINGNGAVVSTGVKLDVVMDFACTIVGVTMLADQTGSIVVNVWKDVYANFPPTVADKITASAPPTISAGTKAQDTTLTGWTTAVAAGDVLRFNVDSCSSVRRVTVALKLERV
;
A
#
# COMPACT_ATOMS: atom_id res chain seq x y z
N MET A 1 -27.09 6.75 -25.00
CA MET A 1 -27.05 6.35 -24.56
C MET A 1 -26.43 6.00 -24.40
N SER A 2 -26.47 6.29 -24.70
CA SER A 2 -26.27 5.77 -24.22
C SER A 2 -25.55 5.49 -24.00
N TYR A 3 -25.53 5.96 -24.47
CA TYR A 3 -25.40 5.40 -23.77
C TYR A 3 -25.01 4.76 -23.53
N VAL A 4 -24.99 5.09 -23.85
CA VAL A 4 -25.16 4.34 -23.24
C VAL A 4 -24.92 3.68 -22.92
N ASP A 5 -25.03 3.96 -23.25
CA ASP A 5 -25.30 3.28 -22.67
C ASP A 5 -24.88 2.73 -22.42
N HIS A 6 -25.10 3.02 -22.78
CA HIS A 6 -25.26 2.40 -22.20
C HIS A 6 -24.99 1.74 -21.73
N GLY A 7 -24.93 1.66 -22.11
CA GLY A 7 -25.25 1.12 -21.49
C GLY A 7 -25.11 0.57 -21.07
N HIS A 8 -25.11 0.59 -21.03
CA HIS A 8 -25.46 0.06 -20.24
C HIS A 8 -25.24 -0.50 -19.68
N ARG A 9 -25.33 -0.66 -19.97
CA ARG A 9 -25.53 -1.17 -19.11
C ARG A 9 -25.47 -2.03 -18.65
N HIS A 10 -25.56 -2.14 -18.60
CA HIS A 10 -25.67 -3.01 -17.76
C HIS A 10 -26.05 -3.77 -17.53
N GLY A 11 -25.99 -4.01 -17.50
CA GLY A 11 -26.42 -4.69 -17.08
C GLY A 11 -26.96 -5.31 -16.82
N PRO A 12 -27.35 -5.64 -16.71
CA PRO A 12 -27.83 -6.15 -16.16
C PRO A 12 -28.00 -6.75 -15.67
N GLY A 13 -28.09 -6.65 -15.87
CA GLY A 13 -28.27 -7.07 -14.87
C GLY A 13 -27.61 -7.73 -14.22
N GLY A 14 -27.62 -7.90 -13.97
CA GLY A 14 -27.12 -8.35 -13.09
C GLY A 14 -26.01 -8.36 -12.67
N THR A 15 -25.50 -8.07 -12.67
CA THR A 15 -24.56 -8.12 -12.20
C THR A 15 -24.00 -7.43 -11.29
N ASP A 16 -24.27 -7.02 -10.93
CA ASP A 16 -23.93 -6.18 -10.11
C ASP A 16 -23.46 -6.47 -8.82
N ALA A 17 -23.64 -7.45 -8.23
CA ALA A 17 -23.26 -7.81 -6.89
C ALA A 17 -21.77 -7.86 -6.66
N ILE A 18 -21.03 -8.17 -7.69
CA ILE A 18 -19.59 -8.26 -7.53
C ILE A 18 -18.91 -6.94 -7.39
N ALA A 19 -19.57 -5.86 -7.63
CA ALA A 19 -18.98 -4.54 -7.47
C ALA A 19 -18.44 -4.30 -6.07
N ALA A 20 -18.98 -4.97 -5.06
CA ALA A 20 -18.54 -4.81 -3.68
C ALA A 20 -17.15 -5.38 -3.43
N LEU A 21 -16.66 -6.25 -4.31
CA LEU A 21 -15.38 -6.94 -4.13
C LEU A 21 -14.34 -6.50 -5.15
N THR A 22 -14.40 -5.26 -5.59
CA THR A 22 -13.45 -4.74 -6.58
C THR A 22 -12.05 -4.68 -5.99
N PRO A 23 -11.09 -5.38 -6.59
CA PRO A 23 -9.70 -5.27 -6.16
C PRO A 23 -9.08 -3.97 -6.65
N GLY A 24 -7.99 -3.59 -6.03
CA GLY A 24 -7.23 -2.42 -6.44
C GLY A 24 -5.82 -2.51 -5.91
N THR A 25 -5.01 -1.52 -6.27
CA THR A 25 -3.62 -1.46 -5.81
C THR A 25 -3.28 -0.02 -5.46
N LEU A 26 -2.67 0.17 -4.29
CA LEU A 26 -2.05 1.44 -3.95
C LEU A 26 -0.56 1.29 -4.18
N THR A 27 -0.04 2.02 -5.16
CA THR A 27 1.38 1.97 -5.49
C THR A 27 2.04 3.28 -5.12
N VAL A 28 3.13 3.20 -4.35
CA VAL A 28 3.96 4.35 -4.02
C VAL A 28 5.39 4.08 -4.42
N VAL A 29 6.12 5.14 -4.77
CA VAL A 29 7.54 5.06 -5.12
C VAL A 29 8.32 5.91 -4.13
N ILE A 30 9.31 5.32 -3.51
CA ILE A 30 10.24 6.01 -2.62
C ILE A 30 11.57 6.13 -3.35
N ASN A 31 11.99 7.37 -3.60
CA ASN A 31 13.13 7.65 -4.46
C ASN A 31 14.21 8.43 -3.68
N GLY A 32 15.43 7.92 -3.70
CA GLY A 32 16.57 8.60 -3.09
C GLY A 32 17.20 9.67 -3.98
N ASN A 33 16.63 9.89 -5.19
CA ASN A 33 17.11 10.89 -6.15
C ASN A 33 18.58 10.72 -6.50
N GLY A 34 18.98 9.49 -6.81
CA GLY A 34 20.34 9.15 -7.19
C GLY A 34 21.22 8.73 -6.02
N ALA A 35 20.73 8.83 -4.80
CA ALA A 35 21.44 8.37 -3.61
C ALA A 35 20.68 7.20 -2.98
N VAL A 36 21.36 6.47 -2.10
CA VAL A 36 20.72 5.43 -1.31
C VAL A 36 19.57 6.05 -0.50
N VAL A 37 18.42 5.39 -0.48
CA VAL A 37 17.25 5.90 0.25
C VAL A 37 17.61 6.03 1.73
N SER A 38 17.38 7.21 2.29
CA SER A 38 17.64 7.46 3.71
C SER A 38 16.48 6.91 4.55
N THR A 39 16.76 6.64 5.82
CA THR A 39 15.70 6.23 6.77
C THR A 39 14.78 7.40 7.09
N GLY A 40 13.61 7.09 7.63
CA GLY A 40 12.64 8.07 8.08
C GLY A 40 11.36 8.08 7.27
N VAL A 41 10.49 9.00 7.63
CA VAL A 41 9.17 9.18 6.96
C VAL A 41 9.38 9.69 5.54
N LYS A 42 8.66 9.08 4.59
CA LYS A 42 8.81 9.41 3.17
C LYS A 42 7.57 10.06 2.56
N LEU A 43 6.38 9.56 2.86
CA LEU A 43 5.16 10.09 2.26
C LEU A 43 3.93 9.66 3.05
N ASP A 44 2.86 10.38 2.81
CA ASP A 44 1.55 10.10 3.38
C ASP A 44 0.53 9.94 2.25
N VAL A 45 -0.42 9.03 2.43
CA VAL A 45 -1.50 8.79 1.49
C VAL A 45 -2.82 8.78 2.23
N VAL A 46 -3.79 9.53 1.70
CA VAL A 46 -5.17 9.50 2.22
C VAL A 46 -5.94 8.40 1.49
N MET A 47 -6.59 7.54 2.25
CA MET A 47 -7.41 6.47 1.68
C MET A 47 -8.84 6.96 1.49
N ASP A 48 -9.32 6.92 0.24
CA ASP A 48 -10.65 7.44 -0.10
C ASP A 48 -11.78 6.47 0.16
N PHE A 49 -11.48 5.20 0.40
CA PHE A 49 -12.50 4.17 0.56
C PHE A 49 -12.05 3.11 1.57
N ALA A 50 -13.02 2.47 2.17
CA ALA A 50 -12.74 1.36 3.09
C ALA A 50 -12.25 0.15 2.29
N CYS A 51 -11.21 -0.51 2.79
CA CYS A 51 -10.63 -1.66 2.14
C CYS A 51 -9.90 -2.58 3.12
N THR A 52 -9.50 -3.74 2.61
CA THR A 52 -8.63 -4.66 3.34
C THR A 52 -7.33 -4.82 2.54
N ILE A 53 -6.20 -4.70 3.20
CA ILE A 53 -4.91 -4.96 2.56
C ILE A 53 -4.73 -6.48 2.51
N VAL A 54 -4.48 -7.01 1.31
CA VAL A 54 -4.38 -8.46 1.11
C VAL A 54 -3.01 -8.91 0.61
N GLY A 55 -2.12 -7.97 0.35
CA GLY A 55 -0.76 -8.31 -0.08
C GLY A 55 0.09 -7.08 -0.26
N VAL A 56 1.40 -7.29 -0.36
CA VAL A 56 2.34 -6.23 -0.66
C VAL A 56 3.42 -6.78 -1.59
N THR A 57 3.80 -5.96 -2.58
CA THR A 57 4.87 -6.25 -3.51
C THR A 57 5.87 -5.11 -3.45
N MET A 58 7.16 -5.43 -3.42
CA MET A 58 8.23 -4.45 -3.46
C MET A 58 9.14 -4.72 -4.64
N LEU A 59 9.55 -3.66 -5.32
CA LEU A 59 10.45 -3.73 -6.47
C LEU A 59 11.54 -2.66 -6.29
N ALA A 60 12.81 -3.08 -6.28
CA ALA A 60 13.93 -2.16 -6.10
C ALA A 60 14.67 -1.95 -7.42
N ASP A 61 15.34 -0.82 -7.54
CA ASP A 61 16.14 -0.47 -8.72
C ASP A 61 17.42 -1.29 -8.85
N GLN A 62 17.92 -1.81 -7.74
CA GLN A 62 19.14 -2.61 -7.72
C GLN A 62 19.18 -3.51 -6.49
N THR A 63 20.07 -4.49 -6.50
CA THR A 63 20.23 -5.41 -5.37
C THR A 63 20.59 -4.65 -4.11
N GLY A 64 19.88 -4.94 -3.05
CA GLY A 64 20.10 -4.32 -1.75
C GLY A 64 19.09 -4.80 -0.74
N SER A 65 18.99 -4.11 0.38
CA SER A 65 18.08 -4.45 1.46
C SER A 65 17.36 -3.19 1.89
N ILE A 66 16.04 -3.31 2.10
CA ILE A 66 15.24 -2.19 2.57
C ILE A 66 14.03 -2.71 3.35
N VAL A 67 13.72 -2.04 4.44
CA VAL A 67 12.52 -2.29 5.22
C VAL A 67 11.66 -1.03 5.17
N VAL A 68 10.44 -1.16 4.67
CA VAL A 68 9.48 -0.07 4.60
C VAL A 68 8.34 -0.39 5.53
N ASN A 69 8.14 0.43 6.55
CA ASN A 69 7.02 0.26 7.47
C ASN A 69 5.82 1.09 7.03
N VAL A 70 4.65 0.67 7.46
CA VAL A 70 3.41 1.39 7.18
C VAL A 70 2.73 1.70 8.50
N TRP A 71 2.45 2.98 8.73
CA TRP A 71 1.75 3.45 9.93
C TRP A 71 0.40 4.01 9.49
N LYS A 72 -0.62 3.86 10.31
CA LYS A 72 -1.98 4.30 9.95
C LYS A 72 -2.66 4.94 11.14
N ASP A 73 -3.32 6.08 10.90
CA ASP A 73 -4.21 6.70 11.87
C ASP A 73 -5.31 7.46 11.14
N VAL A 74 -6.32 7.88 11.88
CA VAL A 74 -7.38 8.71 11.34
C VAL A 74 -6.86 10.13 11.10
N TYR A 75 -7.54 10.86 10.23
CA TYR A 75 -7.12 12.23 9.90
C TYR A 75 -7.01 13.13 11.14
N ALA A 76 -7.94 12.99 12.08
CA ALA A 76 -7.96 13.84 13.29
C ALA A 76 -6.71 13.68 14.14
N ASN A 77 -6.04 12.52 14.05
CA ASN A 77 -4.83 12.24 14.83
C ASN A 77 -3.55 12.39 14.01
N PHE A 78 -3.63 12.95 12.81
CA PHE A 78 -2.46 13.12 11.96
C PHE A 78 -1.36 13.90 12.69
N PRO A 79 -0.08 13.50 12.59
CA PRO A 79 0.48 12.44 11.76
C PRO A 79 0.53 11.07 12.48
N PRO A 80 0.42 9.98 11.74
CA PRO A 80 0.71 8.67 12.31
C PRO A 80 2.14 8.60 12.84
N THR A 81 2.34 7.84 13.89
CA THR A 81 3.65 7.64 14.49
C THR A 81 4.02 6.15 14.47
N VAL A 82 5.22 5.82 14.95
CA VAL A 82 5.67 4.43 15.01
C VAL A 82 4.72 3.57 15.85
N ALA A 83 4.03 4.15 16.82
CA ALA A 83 3.05 3.43 17.63
C ALA A 83 1.83 2.98 16.81
N ASP A 84 1.63 3.59 15.63
CA ASP A 84 0.50 3.32 14.75
C ASP A 84 0.83 2.32 13.64
N LYS A 85 1.95 1.61 13.73
CA LYS A 85 2.32 0.67 12.67
C LYS A 85 1.30 -0.45 12.55
N ILE A 86 1.00 -0.83 11.31
CA ILE A 86 0.02 -1.87 11.02
C ILE A 86 0.68 -3.21 10.68
N THR A 87 1.99 -3.25 10.59
CA THR A 87 2.74 -4.39 10.05
C THR A 87 3.23 -5.35 11.13
N ALA A 88 3.04 -5.02 12.40
CA ALA A 88 3.51 -5.81 13.53
C ALA A 88 5.02 -6.10 13.40
N SER A 89 5.42 -7.37 13.42
CA SER A 89 6.82 -7.77 13.27
C SER A 89 7.18 -8.17 11.84
N ALA A 90 6.28 -7.93 10.86
CA ALA A 90 6.47 -8.36 9.48
C ALA A 90 6.32 -7.20 8.48
N PRO A 91 7.09 -6.11 8.62
CA PRO A 91 7.03 -5.02 7.65
C PRO A 91 7.54 -5.46 6.29
N PRO A 92 7.06 -4.86 5.19
CA PRO A 92 7.56 -5.15 3.85
C PRO A 92 9.08 -5.03 3.80
N THR A 93 9.74 -6.09 3.34
CA THR A 93 11.21 -6.17 3.39
C THR A 93 11.76 -6.80 2.13
N ILE A 94 12.78 -6.16 1.52
CA ILE A 94 13.68 -6.79 0.56
C ILE A 94 14.97 -7.10 1.31
N SER A 95 15.45 -8.34 1.19
CA SER A 95 16.66 -8.77 1.85
C SER A 95 17.64 -9.27 0.80
N ALA A 96 18.73 -8.52 0.57
CA ALA A 96 19.79 -8.84 -0.37
C ALA A 96 19.23 -9.23 -1.75
N GLY A 97 18.35 -8.41 -2.28
CA GLY A 97 17.67 -8.72 -3.55
C GLY A 97 17.08 -7.49 -4.22
N THR A 98 16.25 -7.72 -5.22
CA THR A 98 15.59 -6.66 -6.00
C THR A 98 14.07 -6.66 -5.86
N LYS A 99 13.49 -7.66 -5.21
CA LYS A 99 12.04 -7.78 -5.10
C LYS A 99 11.66 -8.56 -3.86
N ALA A 100 10.43 -8.36 -3.41
CA ALA A 100 9.82 -9.15 -2.35
C ALA A 100 8.30 -9.09 -2.50
N GLN A 101 7.63 -10.13 -2.01
CA GLN A 101 6.19 -10.19 -2.04
C GLN A 101 5.70 -10.93 -0.80
N ASP A 102 4.65 -10.43 -0.18
CA ASP A 102 4.04 -11.04 1.00
C ASP A 102 2.53 -11.00 0.84
N THR A 103 1.89 -12.16 0.85
CA THR A 103 0.44 -12.29 0.78
C THR A 103 -0.14 -12.90 2.06
N THR A 104 0.72 -13.21 3.03
CA THR A 104 0.31 -13.75 4.34
C THR A 104 0.03 -12.64 5.33
N LEU A 105 0.86 -11.58 5.34
CA LEU A 105 0.73 -10.39 6.18
C LEU A 105 0.59 -10.77 7.66
N THR A 106 1.51 -11.58 8.16
CA THR A 106 1.45 -12.12 9.52
C THR A 106 1.38 -11.03 10.56
N GLY A 107 0.31 -11.02 11.34
CA GLY A 107 0.12 -10.06 12.44
C GLY A 107 -0.33 -8.68 12.00
N TRP A 108 -0.47 -8.42 10.71
CA TRP A 108 -0.87 -7.10 10.24
C TRP A 108 -2.28 -6.73 10.68
N THR A 109 -2.48 -5.44 10.91
CA THR A 109 -3.81 -4.84 10.96
C THR A 109 -4.16 -4.44 9.54
N THR A 110 -5.02 -5.22 8.87
CA THR A 110 -5.26 -5.06 7.43
C THR A 110 -6.46 -4.21 7.07
N ALA A 111 -7.35 -3.92 8.03
CA ALA A 111 -8.54 -3.11 7.77
C ALA A 111 -8.18 -1.64 7.69
N VAL A 112 -8.67 -0.97 6.65
CA VAL A 112 -8.48 0.46 6.41
C VAL A 112 -9.84 1.09 6.24
N ALA A 113 -10.12 2.16 6.97
CA ALA A 113 -11.36 2.91 6.83
C ALA A 113 -11.18 4.06 5.84
N ALA A 114 -12.29 4.48 5.23
CA ALA A 114 -12.26 5.67 4.38
C ALA A 114 -11.80 6.88 5.20
N GLY A 115 -10.86 7.64 4.67
CA GLY A 115 -10.29 8.80 5.34
C GLY A 115 -9.06 8.51 6.19
N ASP A 116 -8.70 7.25 6.39
CA ASP A 116 -7.46 6.92 7.08
C ASP A 116 -6.25 7.45 6.31
N VAL A 117 -5.21 7.81 7.04
CA VAL A 117 -3.93 8.24 6.47
C VAL A 117 -2.91 7.14 6.68
N LEU A 118 -2.28 6.70 5.59
CA LEU A 118 -1.17 5.75 5.62
C LEU A 118 0.13 6.52 5.49
N ARG A 119 1.06 6.29 6.40
CA ARG A 119 2.39 6.89 6.37
C ARG A 119 3.42 5.81 6.11
N PHE A 120 4.30 6.06 5.15
CA PHE A 120 5.36 5.13 4.79
C PHE A 120 6.68 5.61 5.38
N ASN A 121 7.33 4.75 6.15
CA ASN A 121 8.58 5.05 6.80
C ASN A 121 9.63 4.01 6.42
N VAL A 122 10.81 4.46 6.04
CA VAL A 122 11.93 3.55 5.78
C VAL A 122 12.65 3.30 7.09
N ASP A 123 12.53 2.07 7.59
CA ASP A 123 13.16 1.68 8.85
C ASP A 123 14.66 1.43 8.66
N SER A 124 15.05 0.87 7.52
CA SER A 124 16.46 0.62 7.17
C SER A 124 16.60 0.53 5.67
N CYS A 125 17.78 0.84 5.17
CA CYS A 125 18.09 0.72 3.74
C CYS A 125 19.58 0.56 3.51
N SER A 126 19.94 -0.32 2.59
CA SER A 126 21.30 -0.57 2.16
C SER A 126 21.28 -0.74 0.65
N SER A 127 22.01 0.09 -0.07
CA SER A 127 22.21 0.06 -1.52
C SER A 127 21.02 0.47 -2.38
N VAL A 128 19.80 0.27 -1.96
CA VAL A 128 18.60 0.59 -2.74
C VAL A 128 18.45 2.09 -2.89
N ARG A 129 18.28 2.56 -4.14
CA ARG A 129 18.11 3.99 -4.44
C ARG A 129 16.69 4.37 -4.78
N ARG A 130 15.88 3.39 -5.18
CA ARG A 130 14.45 3.59 -5.46
C ARG A 130 13.73 2.28 -5.20
N VAL A 131 12.60 2.35 -4.51
CA VAL A 131 11.76 1.19 -4.28
C VAL A 131 10.31 1.53 -4.57
N THR A 132 9.65 0.62 -5.27
CA THR A 132 8.20 0.66 -5.47
C THR A 132 7.56 -0.24 -4.43
N VAL A 133 6.54 0.28 -3.75
CA VAL A 133 5.75 -0.49 -2.79
C VAL A 133 4.31 -0.50 -3.26
N ALA A 134 3.80 -1.68 -3.55
CA ALA A 134 2.43 -1.85 -4.03
C ALA A 134 1.63 -2.64 -3.00
N LEU A 135 0.65 -1.98 -2.39
CA LEU A 135 -0.30 -2.62 -1.48
C LEU A 135 -1.50 -3.11 -2.29
N LYS A 136 -1.76 -4.40 -2.26
CA LYS A 136 -2.92 -4.98 -2.91
C LYS A 136 -4.12 -4.84 -1.99
N LEU A 137 -5.21 -4.30 -2.52
CA LEU A 137 -6.39 -3.92 -1.74
C LEU A 137 -7.63 -4.64 -2.27
N GLU A 138 -8.54 -4.95 -1.35
CA GLU A 138 -9.91 -5.35 -1.69
C GLU A 138 -10.86 -4.38 -1.02
N ARG A 139 -11.76 -3.79 -1.80
CA ARG A 139 -12.76 -2.88 -1.24
C ARG A 139 -13.77 -3.64 -0.39
N VAL A 140 -14.17 -3.00 0.67
CA VAL A 140 -15.17 -3.56 1.58
C VAL A 140 -16.54 -2.98 1.29
#